data_d432e71485c9b0a58b32580965f3c76e
#
_entry.id   d432e71485c9b0a58b32580965f3c76e
#
_cell.length_a   1.000
_cell.length_b   1.000
_cell.length_c   1.000
_cell.angle_alpha   90.00
_cell.angle_beta   90.00
_cell.angle_gamma   90.00
#
_symmetry.space_group_name_H-M   'P 1'
#
loop_
_entity.id
_entity.type
_entity.pdbx_description
1 polymer ?
#
loop_
_entity_poly.entity_id
_entity_poly.type
_entity_poly.pdbx_seq_one_letter_code
_entity_poly.pdbx_strand_id
1 'polypeptide(L)'
;MQDIFIDDSGKGLPLVLVHGFLGSSDMWRPQINHFNKNYRVLAPALPGFGKSSKVKSCNTIECMAKIILNSLKNILITSLKTKY
;
A
#
# COMPACT_ATOMS: atom_id res chain seq x y z
N MET A 1 9.04 -14.14 0.82
CA MET A 1 8.52 -13.05 1.65
C MET A 1 7.06 -12.80 1.29
N GLN A 2 6.19 -12.72 2.28
CA GLN A 2 4.78 -12.46 2.04
C GLN A 2 4.57 -10.99 1.71
N ASP A 3 3.73 -10.73 0.70
CA ASP A 3 3.35 -9.38 0.37
C ASP A 3 2.17 -8.94 1.21
N ILE A 4 2.15 -7.66 1.56
CA ILE A 4 1.01 -7.07 2.24
C ILE A 4 -0.07 -6.73 1.23
N PHE A 5 -1.31 -6.60 1.72
CA PHE A 5 -2.41 -6.11 0.90
C PHE A 5 -2.20 -4.62 0.59
N ILE A 6 -2.41 -4.23 -0.66
CA ILE A 6 -2.36 -2.84 -1.09
C ILE A 6 -3.62 -2.54 -1.89
N ASP A 7 -4.40 -1.57 -1.41
CA ASP A 7 -5.53 -1.04 -2.17
C ASP A 7 -4.96 -0.14 -3.26
N ASP A 8 -5.14 -0.51 -4.52
CA ASP A 8 -4.50 0.14 -5.67
C ASP A 8 -5.58 0.57 -6.65
N SER A 9 -5.77 1.87 -6.82
CA SER A 9 -6.80 2.40 -7.71
C SER A 9 -6.35 3.70 -8.35
N GLY A 10 -6.91 3.98 -9.55
CA GLY A 10 -6.59 5.18 -10.29
C GLY A 10 -5.38 5.03 -11.18
N LYS A 11 -5.03 6.12 -11.85
CA LYS A 11 -3.90 6.20 -12.79
C LYS A 11 -3.16 7.51 -12.60
N GLY A 12 -1.89 7.53 -12.96
CA GLY A 12 -1.07 8.72 -12.90
C GLY A 12 0.04 8.58 -11.88
N LEU A 13 0.44 9.72 -11.31
CA LEU A 13 1.47 9.73 -10.29
C LEU A 13 1.03 8.91 -9.07
N PRO A 14 1.91 8.07 -8.53
CA PRO A 14 1.61 7.32 -7.33
C PRO A 14 1.44 8.23 -6.11
N LEU A 15 0.37 8.00 -5.36
CA LEU A 15 0.12 8.63 -4.07
C LEU A 15 -0.04 7.51 -3.05
N VAL A 16 0.83 7.45 -2.06
CA VAL A 16 0.84 6.39 -1.06
C VAL A 16 0.24 6.91 0.24
N LEU A 17 -0.78 6.20 0.74
CA LEU A 17 -1.45 6.53 2.00
C LEU A 17 -1.19 5.42 3.01
N VAL A 18 -0.43 5.74 4.06
CA VAL A 18 -0.05 4.77 5.10
C VAL A 18 -0.86 5.04 6.37
N HIS A 19 -1.58 4.01 6.84
CA HIS A 19 -2.36 4.15 8.07
C HIS A 19 -1.47 4.01 9.30
N GLY A 20 -1.98 4.50 10.44
CA GLY A 20 -1.29 4.38 11.71
C GLY A 20 -1.57 3.06 12.42
N PHE A 21 -1.01 2.92 13.60
CA PHE A 21 -1.22 1.75 14.47
C PHE A 21 -2.71 1.58 14.76
N LEU A 22 -3.18 0.34 14.71
CA LEU A 22 -4.58 -0.04 14.84
C LEU A 22 -5.49 0.44 13.71
N GLY A 23 -4.92 1.05 12.67
CA GLY A 23 -5.68 1.41 11.48
C GLY A 23 -5.73 0.28 10.46
N SER A 24 -6.24 0.60 9.29
CA SER A 24 -6.26 -0.30 8.13
C SER A 24 -6.30 0.53 6.85
N SER A 25 -6.10 -0.14 5.72
CA SER A 25 -6.20 0.54 4.42
C SER A 25 -7.61 1.11 4.19
N ASP A 26 -8.63 0.51 4.80
CA ASP A 26 -10.02 0.94 4.61
C ASP A 26 -10.32 2.32 5.22
N MET A 27 -9.51 2.78 6.18
CA MET A 27 -9.70 4.12 6.76
C MET A 27 -9.51 5.23 5.73
N TRP A 28 -8.84 4.93 4.62
CA TRP A 28 -8.56 5.91 3.58
C TRP A 28 -9.63 6.00 2.50
N ARG A 29 -10.77 5.29 2.65
CA ARG A 29 -11.77 5.22 1.58
C ARG A 29 -12.21 6.60 1.04
N PRO A 30 -12.53 7.60 1.87
CA PRO A 30 -12.89 8.91 1.34
C PRO A 30 -11.76 9.56 0.54
N GLN A 31 -10.52 9.46 1.02
CA GLN A 31 -9.35 10.03 0.34
C GLN A 31 -9.06 9.31 -0.96
N ILE A 32 -9.17 7.98 -0.95
CA ILE A 32 -8.96 7.17 -2.16
C ILE A 32 -9.97 7.58 -3.23
N ASN A 33 -11.23 7.69 -2.87
CA ASN A 33 -12.29 8.05 -3.82
C ASN A 33 -12.12 9.47 -4.38
N HIS A 34 -11.49 10.35 -3.61
CA HIS A 34 -11.23 11.70 -4.08
C HIS A 34 -10.00 11.76 -4.99
N PHE A 35 -8.90 11.13 -4.60
CA PHE A 35 -7.62 11.28 -5.29
C PHE A 35 -7.41 10.32 -6.46
N ASN A 36 -8.13 9.19 -6.51
CA ASN A 36 -7.94 8.22 -7.58
C ASN A 36 -8.38 8.72 -8.97
N LYS A 37 -9.00 9.88 -9.03
CA LYS A 37 -9.38 10.51 -10.30
C LYS A 37 -8.16 11.08 -11.03
N ASN A 38 -7.14 11.52 -10.28
CA ASN A 38 -5.98 12.20 -10.83
C ASN A 38 -4.66 11.52 -10.48
N TYR A 39 -4.68 10.54 -9.56
CA TYR A 39 -3.49 9.85 -9.09
C TYR A 39 -3.75 8.35 -9.05
N ARG A 40 -2.66 7.59 -9.11
CA ARG A 40 -2.71 6.19 -8.74
C ARG A 40 -2.54 6.12 -7.23
N VAL A 41 -3.61 5.79 -6.51
CA VAL A 41 -3.61 5.76 -5.06
C VAL A 41 -3.28 4.37 -4.58
N LEU A 42 -2.26 4.27 -3.73
CA LEU A 42 -1.77 3.01 -3.17
C LEU A 42 -1.87 3.09 -1.65
N ALA A 43 -2.78 2.31 -1.07
CA ALA A 43 -3.01 2.31 0.37
C ALA A 43 -2.67 0.94 0.94
N PRO A 44 -1.42 0.74 1.42
CA PRO A 44 -1.01 -0.54 2.01
C PRO A 44 -1.62 -0.75 3.38
N ALA A 45 -2.00 -1.99 3.66
CA ALA A 45 -2.34 -2.42 5.01
C ALA A 45 -1.07 -2.94 5.67
N LEU A 46 -0.69 -2.38 6.82
CA LEU A 46 0.53 -2.78 7.52
C LEU A 46 0.48 -4.25 7.92
N PRO A 47 1.66 -4.92 7.95
CA PRO A 47 1.70 -6.32 8.37
C PRO A 47 1.04 -6.54 9.73
N GLY A 48 0.14 -7.51 9.82
CA GLY A 48 -0.59 -7.82 11.03
C GLY A 48 -1.87 -7.04 11.23
N PHE A 49 -2.22 -6.13 10.31
CA PHE A 49 -3.41 -5.27 10.44
C PHE A 49 -4.32 -5.37 9.21
N GLY A 50 -5.60 -5.19 9.45
CA GLY A 50 -6.59 -5.16 8.37
C GLY A 50 -6.48 -6.37 7.45
N LYS A 51 -6.46 -6.12 6.15
CA LYS A 51 -6.35 -7.19 5.13
C LYS A 51 -4.97 -7.82 5.07
N SER A 52 -3.99 -7.28 5.80
CA SER A 52 -2.68 -7.90 5.98
C SER A 52 -2.54 -8.62 7.32
N SER A 53 -3.66 -8.96 7.97
CA SER A 53 -3.65 -9.53 9.32
C SER A 53 -2.90 -10.87 9.41
N LYS A 54 -2.82 -11.62 8.32
CA LYS A 54 -2.11 -12.89 8.28
C LYS A 54 -0.63 -12.74 7.93
N VAL A 55 -0.20 -11.55 7.59
CA VAL A 55 1.22 -11.27 7.33
C VAL A 55 1.90 -11.04 8.66
N LYS A 56 3.07 -11.68 8.86
CA LYS A 56 3.81 -11.54 10.10
C LYS A 56 4.07 -10.07 10.41
N SER A 57 3.65 -9.61 11.58
CA SER A 57 3.86 -8.22 11.98
C SER A 57 5.32 -7.95 12.31
N CYS A 58 5.68 -6.70 12.19
CA CYS A 58 7.02 -6.22 12.53
C CYS A 58 7.01 -5.59 13.91
N ASN A 59 8.17 -5.65 14.56
CA ASN A 59 8.37 -5.03 15.87
C ASN A 59 8.94 -3.62 15.76
N THR A 60 9.38 -3.21 14.57
CA THR A 60 10.03 -1.91 14.39
C THR A 60 9.43 -1.19 13.19
N ILE A 61 9.52 0.13 13.23
CA ILE A 61 9.12 0.99 12.12
C ILE A 61 9.97 0.69 10.88
N GLU A 62 11.25 0.41 11.08
CA GLU A 62 12.16 0.08 9.99
C GLU A 62 11.74 -1.19 9.24
N CYS A 63 11.33 -2.22 9.98
CA CYS A 63 10.83 -3.44 9.39
C CYS A 63 9.57 -3.17 8.57
N MET A 64 8.62 -2.40 9.12
CA MET A 64 7.39 -2.04 8.43
C MET A 64 7.68 -1.26 7.15
N ALA A 65 8.58 -0.28 7.23
CA ALA A 65 8.96 0.53 6.08
C ALA A 65 9.56 -0.32 4.97
N LYS A 66 10.43 -1.27 5.30
CA LYS A 66 11.04 -2.16 4.31
C LYS A 66 9.99 -3.00 3.60
N ILE A 67 9.03 -3.55 4.33
CA ILE A 67 7.97 -4.37 3.74
C ILE A 67 7.11 -3.53 2.81
N ILE A 68 6.72 -2.34 3.25
CA ILE A 68 5.92 -1.42 2.42
C ILE A 68 6.69 -1.07 1.15
N LEU A 69 7.95 -0.66 1.27
CA LEU A 69 8.75 -0.26 0.13
C LEU A 69 8.95 -1.40 -0.86
N ASN A 70 9.23 -2.60 -0.37
CA ASN A 70 9.39 -3.76 -1.24
C ASN A 70 8.10 -4.11 -1.98
N SER A 71 6.97 -4.07 -1.30
CA SER A 71 5.68 -4.36 -1.90
C SER A 71 5.30 -3.33 -2.96
N LEU A 72 5.53 -2.04 -2.66
CA LEU A 72 5.29 -0.95 -3.62
C LEU A 72 6.21 -1.04 -4.81
N LYS A 73 7.48 -1.34 -4.58
CA LYS A 73 8.47 -1.49 -5.64
C LYS A 73 8.06 -2.56 -6.64
N ASN A 74 7.58 -3.70 -6.16
CA ASN A 74 7.15 -4.78 -7.04
C ASN A 74 5.97 -4.36 -7.92
N ILE A 75 4.99 -3.66 -7.34
CA ILE A 75 3.83 -3.17 -8.07
C ILE A 75 4.24 -2.13 -9.11
N LEU A 76 5.07 -1.17 -8.75
CA LEU A 76 5.47 -0.07 -9.63
C LEU A 76 6.38 -0.57 -10.77
N ILE A 77 7.28 -1.50 -10.48
CA ILE A 77 8.14 -2.09 -11.52
C ILE A 77 7.29 -2.87 -12.54
N THR A 78 6.34 -3.65 -12.06
CA THR A 78 5.43 -4.39 -12.95
C THR A 78 4.67 -3.43 -13.86
N SER A 79 4.18 -2.32 -13.33
CA SER A 79 3.50 -1.30 -14.12
C SER A 79 4.40 -0.69 -15.19
N LEU A 80 5.65 -0.41 -14.84
CA LEU A 80 6.61 0.12 -15.80
C LEU A 80 6.90 -0.87 -16.92
N LYS A 81 7.03 -2.15 -16.60
CA LYS A 81 7.27 -3.21 -17.59
C LYS A 81 6.12 -3.37 -18.57
N THR A 82 4.88 -3.26 -18.08
CA THR A 82 3.71 -3.36 -18.94
C THR A 82 3.53 -2.14 -19.84
N LYS A 83 4.15 -1.04 -19.49
CA LYS A 83 4.03 0.22 -20.23
C LYS A 83 4.90 0.23 -21.47
N TYR A 84 5.92 -0.56 -21.48
CA TYR A 84 6.90 -0.63 -22.56
C TYR A 84 6.97 -2.05 -23.14
#